data_ba8255d96b548b2e57ca28ba2a3a68c2
#
_entry.id   ba8255d96b548b2e57ca28ba2a3a68c2
#
_cell.length_a   1.000
_cell.length_b   1.000
_cell.length_c   1.000
_cell.angle_alpha   90.00
_cell.angle_beta   90.00
_cell.angle_gamma   90.00
#
_symmetry.space_group_name_H-M   'P 1'
#
loop_
_entity.id
_entity.type
_entity.pdbx_description
1 polymer ?
#
loop_
_entity_poly.entity_id
_entity_poly.type
_entity_poly.pdbx_seq_one_letter_code
_entity_poly.pdbx_strand_id
1 'polypeptide(L)'
;MTIPWPGDPAKPWNCDERLALLPPTLGGQVISWAQDYLVHHLTEEPWTFTLGQKRFLYLWYALDPDTGRFVYRSAVKRGAKGTGKDPFGAALAWIEACGPCQLDGFDASGRPVGVERGWSKVQVAANSATQAGELLEVASGMVSAALADDYDVDPGKTRIDTAIGRIELLTASERTMEGTPATAVLLNESHHMTSSNGGHRISRVARRNAGKSPAYVQARVVELTNAHLAGEDSVAEQSFTAWQVQQRPGALRHDILYDSIEAPPDADVYDERSRMAGLRAAYSDAPWADLERLDGEMLDPRTPVADSIRYYFNGLAAAEDSWVDPQRFDALASPRRVDEGDRIAMFLDCSKSQDATGLVACRLSDGHVFVLGVWQRPHGHRGEDWLAPRTEVDAVVRRAFDRYRVAWFGVDPSPARDDSTEALYWADAIEGWHRDFRRRVAVWATPGAGGSAVLFDMRMSARGAVRRNQAFTDMAMRTAMDIDSDEGRPFTHDGDPALRVHVHNAKRRPNQWGYSLGKVNRDSDRLVDLAVCMVGARLGAKVVLDSGRVRASGPARRRRRGGVLA
;
A
#
# COMPACT_ATOMS: atom_id res chain seq x y z
N MET A 1 -5.37 5.41 11.34
CA MET A 1 -4.13 5.07 12.09
C MET A 1 -3.44 6.36 12.47
N THR A 2 -3.46 6.73 13.73
CA THR A 2 -2.70 7.88 14.23
C THR A 2 -1.25 7.48 14.46
N ILE A 3 -0.32 8.40 14.19
CA ILE A 3 1.10 8.21 14.53
C ILE A 3 1.20 7.77 15.99
N PRO A 4 1.98 6.73 16.31
CA PRO A 4 2.22 6.36 17.71
C PRO A 4 3.04 7.46 18.37
N TRP A 5 2.36 8.37 19.05
CA TRP A 5 3.02 9.36 19.89
C TRP A 5 3.52 8.66 21.16
N PRO A 6 4.75 8.89 21.60
CA PRO A 6 5.28 8.21 22.79
C PRO A 6 4.48 8.52 24.06
N GLY A 7 4.50 7.62 25.02
CA GLY A 7 3.85 7.75 26.33
C GLY A 7 2.40 7.26 26.37
N ASP A 8 1.73 7.51 27.49
CA ASP A 8 0.38 7.06 27.76
C ASP A 8 -0.63 7.70 26.79
N PRO A 9 -1.34 6.91 25.96
CA PRO A 9 -2.33 7.43 25.03
C PRO A 9 -3.55 8.08 25.70
N ALA A 10 -3.80 7.81 26.97
CA ALA A 10 -4.87 8.46 27.73
C ALA A 10 -4.56 9.92 28.08
N LYS A 11 -3.30 10.34 28.00
CA LYS A 11 -2.89 11.74 28.27
C LYS A 11 -2.85 12.55 26.97
N PRO A 12 -3.12 13.87 27.04
CA PRO A 12 -2.94 14.75 25.89
C PRO A 12 -1.51 14.62 25.33
N TRP A 13 -1.39 14.51 24.00
CA TRP A 13 -0.08 14.33 23.36
C TRP A 13 0.90 15.49 23.62
N ASN A 14 0.37 16.68 23.83
CA ASN A 14 1.11 17.93 24.07
C ASN A 14 1.37 18.22 25.55
N CYS A 15 1.14 17.28 26.47
CA CYS A 15 1.55 17.45 27.86
C CYS A 15 3.06 17.27 28.00
N ASP A 16 3.66 17.96 28.98
CA ASP A 16 5.13 17.98 29.20
C ASP A 16 5.72 16.57 29.33
N GLU A 17 5.00 15.65 29.98
CA GLU A 17 5.44 14.26 30.17
C GLU A 17 5.57 13.51 28.84
N ARG A 18 4.64 13.72 27.91
CA ARG A 18 4.71 13.07 26.60
C ARG A 18 5.66 13.78 25.64
N LEU A 19 5.77 15.10 25.71
CA LEU A 19 6.75 15.88 24.96
C LEU A 19 8.18 15.52 25.35
N ALA A 20 8.42 15.25 26.63
CA ALA A 20 9.74 14.82 27.12
C ALA A 20 10.19 13.44 26.60
N LEU A 21 9.26 12.64 26.08
CA LEU A 21 9.56 11.32 25.47
C LEU A 21 9.91 11.42 23.99
N LEU A 22 9.75 12.60 23.36
CA LEU A 22 10.15 12.78 21.97
C LEU A 22 11.66 12.82 21.85
N PRO A 23 12.21 12.35 20.72
CA PRO A 23 13.58 12.68 20.36
C PRO A 23 13.73 14.21 20.24
N PRO A 24 14.96 14.73 20.31
CA PRO A 24 15.22 16.15 20.03
C PRO A 24 14.55 16.58 18.73
N THR A 25 13.91 17.75 18.70
CA THR A 25 13.14 18.20 17.53
C THR A 25 13.22 19.70 17.32
N LEU A 26 13.30 20.13 16.05
CA LEU A 26 13.17 21.55 15.66
C LEU A 26 11.70 21.98 15.56
N GLY A 27 10.73 21.07 15.79
CA GLY A 27 9.28 21.31 15.58
C GLY A 27 8.76 22.55 16.27
N GLY A 28 9.18 22.82 17.52
CA GLY A 28 8.76 24.03 18.23
C GLY A 28 9.24 25.32 17.57
N GLN A 29 10.49 25.35 17.09
CA GLN A 29 11.09 26.52 16.46
C GLN A 29 10.44 26.83 15.09
N VAL A 30 10.21 25.81 14.26
CA VAL A 30 9.57 26.00 12.95
C VAL A 30 8.10 26.42 13.11
N ILE A 31 7.40 25.94 14.15
CA ILE A 31 6.03 26.36 14.47
C ILE A 31 6.00 27.84 14.87
N SER A 32 6.91 28.26 15.78
CA SER A 32 7.00 29.66 16.23
C SER A 32 7.29 30.56 15.05
N TRP A 33 8.34 30.23 14.26
CA TRP A 33 8.68 30.99 13.07
C TRP A 33 7.49 31.17 12.11
N ALA A 34 6.79 30.09 11.80
CA ALA A 34 5.65 30.16 10.89
C ALA A 34 4.48 31.00 11.44
N GLN A 35 4.28 31.00 12.76
CA GLN A 35 3.24 31.85 13.39
C GLN A 35 3.64 33.33 13.43
N ASP A 36 4.94 33.64 13.46
CA ASP A 36 5.45 35.00 13.44
C ASP A 36 5.48 35.60 12.01
N TYR A 37 5.69 34.78 10.98
CA TYR A 37 5.91 35.22 9.60
C TYR A 37 4.75 34.98 8.63
N LEU A 38 3.85 34.03 8.90
CA LEU A 38 2.78 33.67 7.96
C LEU A 38 1.43 34.23 8.39
N VAL A 39 0.60 34.52 7.41
CA VAL A 39 -0.80 34.88 7.61
C VAL A 39 -1.73 33.86 6.95
N HIS A 40 -2.99 33.83 7.37
CA HIS A 40 -4.00 33.01 6.73
C HIS A 40 -4.37 33.61 5.37
N HIS A 41 -4.24 32.83 4.29
CA HIS A 41 -4.35 33.30 2.89
C HIS A 41 -5.69 33.94 2.50
N LEU A 42 -6.76 33.76 3.30
CA LEU A 42 -8.08 34.37 3.02
C LEU A 42 -8.45 35.49 4.01
N THR A 43 -7.99 35.42 5.25
CA THR A 43 -8.39 36.38 6.32
C THR A 43 -7.28 37.33 6.71
N GLU A 44 -6.05 37.08 6.25
CA GLU A 44 -4.85 37.87 6.62
C GLU A 44 -4.52 37.87 8.13
N GLU A 45 -5.23 37.06 8.94
CA GLU A 45 -4.92 36.87 10.35
C GLU A 45 -3.63 36.06 10.52
N PRO A 46 -2.88 36.23 11.63
CA PRO A 46 -1.70 35.43 11.90
C PRO A 46 -1.97 33.93 11.78
N TRP A 47 -1.10 33.21 11.07
CA TRP A 47 -1.25 31.78 10.85
C TRP A 47 -1.18 31.01 12.17
N THR A 48 -2.05 30.05 12.33
CA THR A 48 -2.07 29.13 13.48
C THR A 48 -2.21 27.69 13.02
N PHE A 49 -1.43 26.80 13.62
CA PHE A 49 -1.53 25.37 13.35
C PHE A 49 -2.55 24.70 14.29
N THR A 50 -3.29 23.74 13.75
CA THR A 50 -4.11 22.84 14.56
C THR A 50 -3.22 21.92 15.41
N LEU A 51 -3.84 21.22 16.40
CA LEU A 51 -3.11 20.28 17.24
C LEU A 51 -2.48 19.12 16.44
N GLY A 52 -3.21 18.58 15.46
CA GLY A 52 -2.70 17.51 14.60
C GLY A 52 -1.57 17.97 13.67
N GLN A 53 -1.64 19.21 13.16
CA GLN A 53 -0.56 19.82 12.37
C GLN A 53 0.69 20.05 13.23
N LYS A 54 0.56 20.58 14.45
CA LYS A 54 1.68 20.72 15.40
C LYS A 54 2.32 19.37 15.71
N ARG A 55 1.50 18.34 15.99
CA ARG A 55 1.99 16.97 16.22
C ARG A 55 2.81 16.46 15.05
N PHE A 56 2.32 16.66 13.82
CA PHE A 56 3.07 16.27 12.61
C PHE A 56 4.42 16.99 12.55
N LEU A 57 4.46 18.31 12.77
CA LEU A 57 5.71 19.09 12.71
C LEU A 57 6.71 18.66 13.79
N TYR A 58 6.28 18.39 15.02
CA TYR A 58 7.18 17.87 16.05
C TYR A 58 7.85 16.55 15.63
N LEU A 59 7.10 15.65 15.02
CA LEU A 59 7.64 14.36 14.54
C LEU A 59 8.47 14.53 13.26
N TRP A 60 8.00 15.35 12.32
CA TRP A 60 8.69 15.55 11.05
C TRP A 60 10.09 16.16 11.23
N TYR A 61 10.24 17.06 12.19
CA TYR A 61 11.50 17.68 12.52
C TYR A 61 12.25 17.00 13.68
N ALA A 62 11.87 15.78 14.05
CA ALA A 62 12.57 14.97 15.04
C ALA A 62 13.94 14.54 14.52
N LEU A 63 14.94 14.59 15.40
CA LEU A 63 16.34 14.31 15.14
C LEU A 63 16.78 13.04 15.87
N ASP A 64 17.58 12.26 15.24
CA ASP A 64 18.33 11.18 15.87
C ASP A 64 19.43 11.81 16.74
N PRO A 65 19.45 11.56 18.05
CA PRO A 65 20.37 12.21 18.98
C PRO A 65 21.84 11.85 18.73
N ASP A 66 22.11 10.67 18.15
CA ASP A 66 23.49 10.19 17.94
C ASP A 66 24.09 10.78 16.66
N THR A 67 23.27 11.02 15.63
CA THR A 67 23.74 11.45 14.31
C THR A 67 23.38 12.89 13.95
N GLY A 68 22.45 13.52 14.67
CA GLY A 68 21.89 14.83 14.32
C GLY A 68 21.06 14.82 13.01
N ARG A 69 20.71 13.65 12.50
CA ARG A 69 19.92 13.51 11.28
C ARG A 69 18.44 13.44 11.59
N PHE A 70 17.62 13.89 10.65
CA PHE A 70 16.18 13.68 10.76
C PHE A 70 15.82 12.20 10.79
N VAL A 71 14.94 11.82 11.72
CA VAL A 71 14.46 10.44 11.89
C VAL A 71 13.73 9.98 10.62
N TYR A 72 12.92 10.86 10.03
CA TYR A 72 12.08 10.52 8.89
C TYR A 72 12.63 11.11 7.58
N ARG A 73 12.81 10.26 6.58
CA ARG A 73 13.23 10.63 5.23
C ARG A 73 12.07 11.06 4.35
N SER A 74 10.89 10.51 4.58
CA SER A 74 9.66 10.89 3.89
C SER A 74 8.47 10.86 4.83
N ALA A 75 7.43 11.64 4.48
CA ALA A 75 6.19 11.67 5.23
C ALA A 75 4.98 11.63 4.31
N VAL A 76 3.86 11.12 4.85
CA VAL A 76 2.52 11.20 4.25
C VAL A 76 1.59 11.86 5.25
N LYS A 77 0.97 12.98 4.89
CA LYS A 77 -0.11 13.63 5.60
C LYS A 77 -1.42 13.30 4.86
N ARG A 78 -2.14 12.28 5.34
CA ARG A 78 -3.42 11.87 4.77
C ARG A 78 -4.57 12.45 5.61
N GLY A 79 -5.52 13.10 4.97
CA GLY A 79 -6.66 13.70 5.66
C GLY A 79 -7.91 13.74 4.79
N ALA A 80 -9.10 13.87 5.39
CA ALA A 80 -10.35 14.04 4.68
C ALA A 80 -10.35 15.30 3.80
N LYS A 81 -11.28 15.39 2.86
CA LYS A 81 -11.44 16.56 2.01
C LYS A 81 -11.86 17.78 2.84
N GLY A 82 -11.19 18.93 2.64
CA GLY A 82 -11.48 20.16 3.38
C GLY A 82 -10.84 20.26 4.77
N THR A 83 -9.91 19.35 5.12
CA THR A 83 -9.18 19.41 6.41
C THR A 83 -7.94 20.31 6.39
N GLY A 84 -7.81 21.21 5.41
CA GLY A 84 -6.75 22.22 5.37
C GLY A 84 -5.37 21.66 4.97
N LYS A 85 -5.31 20.61 4.13
CA LYS A 85 -4.05 20.04 3.66
C LYS A 85 -3.23 21.02 2.82
N ASP A 86 -3.87 21.78 1.91
CA ASP A 86 -3.17 22.72 1.02
C ASP A 86 -2.59 23.91 1.80
N PRO A 87 -3.33 24.59 2.69
CA PRO A 87 -2.74 25.63 3.54
C PRO A 87 -1.62 25.10 4.44
N PHE A 88 -1.76 23.89 4.99
CA PHE A 88 -0.69 23.26 5.75
C PHE A 88 0.55 22.98 4.88
N GLY A 89 0.35 22.49 3.65
CA GLY A 89 1.42 22.26 2.68
C GLY A 89 2.12 23.56 2.28
N ALA A 90 1.37 24.64 2.09
CA ALA A 90 1.93 25.95 1.80
C ALA A 90 2.77 26.49 2.97
N ALA A 91 2.27 26.39 4.20
CA ALA A 91 3.04 26.76 5.40
C ALA A 91 4.32 25.90 5.54
N LEU A 92 4.23 24.59 5.26
CA LEU A 92 5.39 23.72 5.26
C LEU A 92 6.40 24.09 4.16
N ALA A 93 5.93 24.49 2.97
CA ALA A 93 6.80 24.98 1.90
C ALA A 93 7.57 26.23 2.33
N TRP A 94 6.91 27.17 3.02
CA TRP A 94 7.58 28.35 3.58
C TRP A 94 8.58 28.01 4.68
N ILE A 95 8.25 27.10 5.60
CA ILE A 95 9.18 26.60 6.62
C ILE A 95 10.45 26.02 5.96
N GLU A 96 10.29 25.20 4.94
CA GLU A 96 11.42 24.60 4.21
C GLU A 96 12.18 25.60 3.33
N ALA A 97 11.55 26.71 2.94
CA ALA A 97 12.19 27.79 2.16
C ALA A 97 12.97 28.77 3.03
N CYS A 98 12.36 29.25 4.12
CA CYS A 98 12.88 30.35 4.91
C CYS A 98 12.96 30.07 6.42
N GLY A 99 12.32 29.02 6.91
CA GLY A 99 12.26 28.73 8.34
C GLY A 99 13.54 28.07 8.91
N PRO A 100 13.64 27.96 10.24
CA PRO A 100 14.78 27.36 10.95
C PRO A 100 14.72 25.81 10.88
N CYS A 101 14.74 25.28 9.66
CA CYS A 101 14.50 23.87 9.34
C CYS A 101 15.79 23.04 9.16
N GLN A 102 16.95 23.63 9.41
CA GLN A 102 18.26 22.94 9.39
C GLN A 102 18.87 22.97 10.80
N LEU A 103 19.44 21.85 11.24
CA LEU A 103 20.13 21.78 12.51
C LEU A 103 21.49 22.52 12.40
N ASP A 104 21.70 23.50 13.26
CA ASP A 104 23.01 24.16 13.45
C ASP A 104 23.85 23.44 14.54
N GLY A 105 23.20 23.03 15.62
CA GLY A 105 23.81 22.32 16.75
C GLY A 105 22.86 22.15 17.90
N PHE A 106 23.43 22.01 19.12
CA PHE A 106 22.68 21.88 20.35
C PHE A 106 23.11 22.96 21.33
N ASP A 107 22.17 23.58 22.03
CA ASP A 107 22.45 24.56 23.05
C ASP A 107 23.07 23.93 24.32
N ALA A 108 23.44 24.76 25.28
CA ALA A 108 24.05 24.31 26.54
C ALA A 108 23.14 23.38 27.38
N SER A 109 21.84 23.35 27.09
CA SER A 109 20.86 22.45 27.72
C SER A 109 20.62 21.18 26.92
N GLY A 110 21.31 21.00 25.80
CA GLY A 110 21.15 19.86 24.90
C GLY A 110 19.90 19.94 23.98
N ARG A 111 19.30 21.12 23.82
CA ARG A 111 18.18 21.32 22.91
C ARG A 111 18.71 21.67 21.52
N PRO A 112 18.13 21.12 20.44
CA PRO A 112 18.56 21.43 19.08
C PRO A 112 18.28 22.90 18.74
N VAL A 113 19.19 23.51 18.00
CA VAL A 113 19.06 24.87 17.48
C VAL A 113 18.90 24.79 15.98
N GLY A 114 17.78 25.32 15.49
CA GLY A 114 17.47 25.39 14.08
C GLY A 114 17.92 26.70 13.47
N VAL A 115 18.39 26.63 12.22
CA VAL A 115 18.69 27.79 11.39
C VAL A 115 18.06 27.66 10.01
N GLU A 116 17.91 28.79 9.32
CA GLU A 116 17.54 28.80 7.91
C GLU A 116 18.64 28.19 7.05
N ARG A 117 18.27 27.65 5.89
CA ARG A 117 19.27 27.22 4.91
C ARG A 117 19.87 28.44 4.21
N GLY A 118 21.20 28.45 4.01
CA GLY A 118 21.82 29.50 3.22
C GLY A 118 21.38 29.58 1.76
N TRP A 119 20.72 28.51 1.29
CA TRP A 119 20.02 28.43 0.03
C TRP A 119 18.99 27.31 0.08
N SER A 120 17.78 27.58 -0.40
CA SER A 120 16.70 26.62 -0.44
C SER A 120 16.09 26.47 -1.83
N LYS A 121 15.66 25.25 -2.15
CA LYS A 121 14.86 24.96 -3.34
C LYS A 121 13.76 23.97 -2.98
N VAL A 122 12.58 24.50 -2.76
CA VAL A 122 11.38 23.72 -2.45
C VAL A 122 10.63 23.42 -3.75
N GLN A 123 10.40 22.14 -4.05
CA GLN A 123 9.64 21.70 -5.22
C GLN A 123 8.24 21.23 -4.82
N VAL A 124 7.23 21.82 -5.40
CA VAL A 124 5.83 21.40 -5.28
C VAL A 124 5.43 20.65 -6.54
N ALA A 125 5.04 19.39 -6.39
CA ALA A 125 4.65 18.53 -7.49
C ALA A 125 3.20 18.07 -7.32
N ALA A 126 2.40 18.15 -8.40
CA ALA A 126 1.07 17.58 -8.49
C ALA A 126 0.88 16.91 -9.86
N ASN A 127 -0.24 16.21 -10.02
CA ASN A 127 -0.55 15.53 -11.28
C ASN A 127 -0.81 16.50 -12.44
N SER A 128 -1.30 17.70 -12.14
CA SER A 128 -1.52 18.77 -13.13
C SER A 128 -0.86 20.08 -12.68
N ALA A 129 -0.51 20.93 -13.66
CA ALA A 129 0.01 22.27 -13.39
C ALA A 129 -1.01 23.13 -12.61
N THR A 130 -2.32 22.94 -12.84
CA THR A 130 -3.38 23.64 -12.12
C THR A 130 -3.38 23.30 -10.64
N GLN A 131 -3.38 22.00 -10.29
CA GLN A 131 -3.35 21.54 -8.88
C GLN A 131 -2.08 21.98 -8.14
N ALA A 132 -0.94 21.96 -8.82
CA ALA A 132 0.28 22.49 -8.24
C ALA A 132 0.24 24.01 -8.08
N GLY A 133 -0.40 24.72 -9.02
CA GLY A 133 -0.62 26.16 -8.99
C GLY A 133 -1.49 26.61 -7.81
N GLU A 134 -2.53 25.87 -7.48
CA GLU A 134 -3.41 26.14 -6.33
C GLU A 134 -2.63 26.21 -5.01
N LEU A 135 -1.72 25.27 -4.76
CA LEU A 135 -0.88 25.32 -3.56
C LEU A 135 0.07 26.53 -3.57
N LEU A 136 0.60 26.93 -4.74
CA LEU A 136 1.45 28.09 -4.86
C LEU A 136 0.66 29.41 -4.66
N GLU A 137 -0.58 29.48 -5.11
CA GLU A 137 -1.49 30.61 -4.85
C GLU A 137 -1.76 30.75 -3.36
N VAL A 138 -2.05 29.64 -2.68
CA VAL A 138 -2.19 29.63 -1.21
C VAL A 138 -0.91 30.11 -0.54
N ALA A 139 0.26 29.62 -0.97
CA ALA A 139 1.56 30.03 -0.43
C ALA A 139 1.79 31.55 -0.64
N SER A 140 1.47 32.08 -1.82
CA SER A 140 1.56 33.52 -2.11
C SER A 140 0.64 34.33 -1.20
N GLY A 141 -0.60 33.85 -0.95
CA GLY A 141 -1.54 34.50 -0.05
C GLY A 141 -1.16 34.45 1.43
N MET A 142 -0.18 33.60 1.81
CA MET A 142 0.31 33.50 3.20
C MET A 142 1.46 34.46 3.53
N VAL A 143 1.89 35.29 2.57
CA VAL A 143 3.00 36.22 2.76
C VAL A 143 2.58 37.40 3.63
N SER A 144 3.16 37.52 4.83
CA SER A 144 3.02 38.76 5.63
C SER A 144 3.97 39.86 5.19
N ALA A 145 3.75 41.08 5.66
CA ALA A 145 4.69 42.18 5.41
C ALA A 145 6.11 41.85 5.97
N ALA A 146 6.19 41.24 7.15
CA ALA A 146 7.46 40.86 7.75
C ALA A 146 8.21 39.79 6.91
N LEU A 147 7.49 38.78 6.39
CA LEU A 147 8.10 37.79 5.51
C LEU A 147 8.59 38.43 4.20
N ALA A 148 7.78 39.33 3.62
CA ALA A 148 8.14 40.02 2.38
C ALA A 148 9.40 40.87 2.55
N ASP A 149 9.49 41.62 3.65
CA ASP A 149 10.59 42.54 3.92
C ASP A 149 11.90 41.78 4.30
N ASP A 150 11.82 40.79 5.17
CA ASP A 150 13.01 40.08 5.66
C ASP A 150 13.61 39.11 4.62
N TYR A 151 12.78 38.57 3.72
CA TYR A 151 13.21 37.56 2.75
C TYR A 151 13.12 38.01 1.28
N ASP A 152 12.81 39.27 1.00
CA ASP A 152 12.70 39.83 -0.37
C ASP A 152 11.83 38.94 -1.29
N VAL A 153 10.60 38.71 -0.86
CA VAL A 153 9.68 37.76 -1.52
C VAL A 153 9.14 38.31 -2.83
N ASP A 154 9.40 37.63 -3.96
CA ASP A 154 8.84 37.92 -5.28
C ASP A 154 7.89 36.78 -5.72
N PRO A 155 6.56 36.95 -5.54
CA PRO A 155 5.58 35.94 -5.88
C PRO A 155 5.27 35.92 -7.39
N GLY A 156 5.67 34.84 -8.06
CA GLY A 156 5.36 34.57 -9.46
C GLY A 156 4.33 33.45 -9.64
N LYS A 157 3.82 33.28 -10.86
CA LYS A 157 2.77 32.28 -11.17
C LYS A 157 3.22 30.82 -11.08
N THR A 158 4.49 30.55 -11.30
CA THR A 158 5.04 29.19 -11.32
C THR A 158 6.14 28.96 -10.29
N ARG A 159 6.57 30.03 -9.63
CA ARG A 159 7.56 30.02 -8.57
C ARG A 159 7.42 31.27 -7.71
N ILE A 160 7.90 31.17 -6.49
CA ILE A 160 8.09 32.28 -5.57
C ILE A 160 9.58 32.34 -5.30
N ASP A 161 10.23 33.44 -5.66
CA ASP A 161 11.65 33.67 -5.38
C ASP A 161 11.80 34.40 -4.04
N THR A 162 12.89 34.12 -3.31
CA THR A 162 13.27 34.79 -2.05
C THR A 162 14.76 35.09 -2.06
N ALA A 163 15.25 35.94 -1.16
CA ALA A 163 16.68 36.23 -1.02
C ALA A 163 17.55 34.96 -0.81
N ILE A 164 17.00 33.92 -0.20
CA ILE A 164 17.71 32.70 0.16
C ILE A 164 17.22 31.44 -0.59
N GLY A 165 16.47 31.61 -1.66
CA GLY A 165 16.03 30.46 -2.45
C GLY A 165 14.71 30.64 -3.15
N ARG A 166 13.93 29.54 -3.31
CA ARG A 166 12.64 29.59 -4.01
C ARG A 166 11.73 28.41 -3.71
N ILE A 167 10.43 28.61 -3.92
CA ILE A 167 9.40 27.58 -4.03
C ILE A 167 9.01 27.52 -5.51
N GLU A 168 9.08 26.35 -6.16
CA GLU A 168 8.80 26.20 -7.59
C GLU A 168 7.89 25.01 -7.88
N LEU A 169 7.12 25.12 -8.97
CA LEU A 169 6.29 24.00 -9.45
C LEU A 169 7.11 22.98 -10.22
N LEU A 170 6.83 21.69 -9.98
CA LEU A 170 7.34 20.55 -10.71
C LEU A 170 6.23 19.96 -11.58
N THR A 171 6.26 20.15 -12.91
CA THR A 171 5.24 19.66 -13.84
C THR A 171 5.75 18.56 -14.78
N ALA A 172 4.86 17.67 -15.25
CA ALA A 172 5.23 16.51 -16.09
C ALA A 172 5.83 16.88 -17.46
N SER A 173 5.63 18.12 -17.93
CA SER A 173 6.04 18.55 -19.28
C SER A 173 7.50 18.93 -19.42
N GLU A 174 8.22 19.13 -18.34
CA GLU A 174 9.59 19.64 -18.41
C GLU A 174 10.63 18.52 -18.41
N ARG A 175 11.12 18.17 -19.59
CA ARG A 175 12.28 17.24 -19.78
C ARG A 175 13.55 17.72 -19.07
N THR A 176 13.62 19.01 -18.69
CA THR A 176 14.73 19.69 -18.04
C THR A 176 14.87 19.43 -16.54
N MET A 177 13.93 18.71 -15.92
CA MET A 177 13.83 18.58 -14.46
C MET A 177 14.69 17.46 -13.85
N GLU A 178 15.29 16.60 -14.64
CA GLU A 178 16.17 15.53 -14.14
C GLU A 178 17.55 16.01 -13.65
N GLY A 179 17.80 17.28 -13.46
CA GLY A 179 19.13 17.82 -13.17
C GLY A 179 19.31 18.56 -11.85
N THR A 180 18.24 19.12 -11.29
CA THR A 180 18.39 20.11 -10.21
C THR A 180 18.10 19.51 -8.84
N PRO A 181 19.08 19.54 -7.88
CA PRO A 181 18.85 19.16 -6.51
C PRO A 181 17.73 20.00 -5.87
N ALA A 182 16.88 19.37 -5.03
CA ALA A 182 15.87 20.04 -4.24
C ALA A 182 16.20 19.91 -2.75
N THR A 183 15.92 20.93 -1.96
CA THR A 183 16.10 20.88 -0.50
C THR A 183 14.89 20.25 0.20
N ALA A 184 13.71 20.40 -0.39
CA ALA A 184 12.49 19.73 0.03
C ALA A 184 11.57 19.50 -1.18
N VAL A 185 10.72 18.48 -1.09
CA VAL A 185 9.72 18.17 -2.11
C VAL A 185 8.36 17.93 -1.45
N LEU A 186 7.33 18.59 -1.94
CA LEU A 186 5.94 18.37 -1.58
C LEU A 186 5.21 17.73 -2.77
N LEU A 187 4.65 16.55 -2.57
CA LEU A 187 3.77 15.89 -3.54
C LEU A 187 2.33 16.16 -3.12
N ASN A 188 1.63 17.03 -3.86
CA ASN A 188 0.25 17.37 -3.58
C ASN A 188 -0.70 16.42 -4.32
N GLU A 189 -1.79 16.00 -3.64
CA GLU A 189 -2.83 15.11 -4.16
C GLU A 189 -2.27 13.80 -4.75
N SER A 190 -1.31 13.15 -4.01
CA SER A 190 -0.60 11.95 -4.49
C SER A 190 -1.51 10.74 -4.76
N HIS A 191 -2.76 10.74 -4.25
CA HIS A 191 -3.77 9.73 -4.57
C HIS A 191 -4.29 9.82 -6.03
N HIS A 192 -4.08 10.95 -6.71
CA HIS A 192 -4.35 11.11 -8.13
C HIS A 192 -3.14 10.80 -9.02
N MET A 193 -1.96 10.60 -8.47
CA MET A 193 -0.75 10.31 -9.21
C MET A 193 -0.65 8.82 -9.56
N THR A 194 -1.04 8.45 -10.77
CA THR A 194 -1.01 7.06 -11.26
C THR A 194 -0.01 6.88 -12.41
N SER A 195 0.20 5.64 -12.84
CA SER A 195 1.02 5.34 -14.03
C SER A 195 0.40 5.90 -15.32
N SER A 196 -0.93 5.81 -15.43
CA SER A 196 -1.68 6.22 -16.64
C SER A 196 -1.63 7.71 -16.93
N ASN A 197 -1.48 8.57 -15.91
CA ASN A 197 -1.44 10.03 -16.05
C ASN A 197 -0.04 10.64 -15.85
N GLY A 198 1.00 9.80 -15.77
CA GLY A 198 2.38 10.26 -15.58
C GLY A 198 2.76 10.60 -14.12
N GLY A 199 1.84 10.46 -13.17
CA GLY A 199 2.06 10.77 -11.76
C GLY A 199 3.22 9.98 -11.14
N HIS A 200 3.37 8.71 -11.46
CA HIS A 200 4.52 7.89 -11.04
C HIS A 200 5.86 8.46 -11.52
N ARG A 201 5.88 9.01 -12.74
CA ARG A 201 7.09 9.62 -13.28
C ARG A 201 7.44 10.89 -12.51
N ILE A 202 6.47 11.74 -12.23
CA ILE A 202 6.64 12.98 -11.45
C ILE A 202 7.19 12.63 -10.07
N SER A 203 6.55 11.72 -9.35
CA SER A 203 6.99 11.28 -8.01
C SER A 203 8.42 10.72 -8.03
N ARG A 204 8.78 9.88 -9.01
CA ARG A 204 10.16 9.35 -9.13
C ARG A 204 11.19 10.43 -9.40
N VAL A 205 10.88 11.41 -10.25
CA VAL A 205 11.77 12.56 -10.52
C VAL A 205 11.95 13.40 -9.26
N ALA A 206 10.87 13.74 -8.59
CA ALA A 206 10.86 14.50 -7.35
C ALA A 206 11.72 13.84 -6.26
N ARG A 207 11.53 12.53 -6.03
CA ARG A 207 12.34 11.76 -5.07
C ARG A 207 13.82 11.69 -5.45
N ARG A 208 14.13 11.59 -6.76
CA ARG A 208 15.51 11.63 -7.24
C ARG A 208 16.15 13.01 -7.04
N ASN A 209 15.41 14.09 -7.25
CA ASN A 209 15.91 15.45 -7.02
C ASN A 209 16.25 15.67 -5.53
N ALA A 210 15.42 15.20 -4.61
CA ALA A 210 15.75 15.18 -3.19
C ALA A 210 17.02 14.34 -2.91
N GLY A 211 17.13 13.16 -3.53
CA GLY A 211 18.26 12.24 -3.36
C GLY A 211 19.60 12.75 -3.93
N LYS A 212 19.58 13.78 -4.79
CA LYS A 212 20.80 14.42 -5.33
C LYS A 212 21.38 15.50 -4.42
N SER A 213 20.61 15.96 -3.44
CA SER A 213 21.07 16.99 -2.52
C SER A 213 22.21 16.49 -1.63
N PRO A 214 23.18 17.35 -1.29
CA PRO A 214 24.27 16.99 -0.39
C PRO A 214 23.75 16.47 0.96
N ALA A 215 24.51 15.59 1.58
CA ALA A 215 24.10 14.93 2.82
C ALA A 215 23.78 15.90 3.99
N TYR A 216 24.44 17.06 4.02
CA TYR A 216 24.19 18.08 5.05
C TYR A 216 22.85 18.80 4.86
N VAL A 217 22.28 18.82 3.65
CA VAL A 217 20.95 19.40 3.36
C VAL A 217 19.85 18.53 3.93
N GLN A 218 20.04 17.22 3.97
CA GLN A 218 19.03 16.24 4.41
C GLN A 218 17.67 16.44 3.71
N ALA A 219 17.69 16.56 2.39
CA ALA A 219 16.48 16.79 1.61
C ALA A 219 15.44 15.68 1.80
N ARG A 220 14.16 16.06 1.97
CA ARG A 220 13.08 15.17 2.34
C ARG A 220 11.85 15.35 1.46
N VAL A 221 10.96 14.37 1.46
CA VAL A 221 9.73 14.36 0.65
C VAL A 221 8.51 14.23 1.55
N VAL A 222 7.53 15.12 1.38
CA VAL A 222 6.23 15.06 2.05
C VAL A 222 5.13 14.86 1.01
N GLU A 223 4.20 13.96 1.27
CA GLU A 223 2.97 13.77 0.50
C GLU A 223 1.77 14.34 1.25
N LEU A 224 0.97 15.14 0.57
CA LEU A 224 -0.31 15.66 1.04
C LEU A 224 -1.41 14.96 0.23
N THR A 225 -2.29 14.21 0.87
CA THR A 225 -3.20 13.34 0.13
C THR A 225 -4.51 13.06 0.87
N ASN A 226 -5.54 12.72 0.12
CA ASN A 226 -6.71 11.99 0.62
C ASN A 226 -6.43 10.49 0.64
N ALA A 227 -7.37 9.69 1.15
CA ALA A 227 -7.29 8.25 1.06
C ALA A 227 -7.26 7.80 -0.41
N HIS A 228 -6.34 6.91 -0.73
CA HIS A 228 -6.24 6.32 -2.07
C HIS A 228 -7.36 5.30 -2.31
N LEU A 229 -7.67 5.05 -3.55
CA LEU A 229 -8.52 3.93 -3.94
C LEU A 229 -7.64 2.68 -4.08
N ALA A 230 -7.99 1.64 -3.34
CA ALA A 230 -7.20 0.42 -3.33
C ALA A 230 -7.18 -0.25 -4.71
N GLY A 231 -5.99 -0.65 -5.18
CA GLY A 231 -5.80 -1.30 -6.46
C GLY A 231 -5.72 -0.35 -7.67
N GLU A 232 -5.62 0.97 -7.49
CA GLU A 232 -5.31 1.93 -8.57
C GLU A 232 -3.82 2.19 -8.74
N ASP A 233 -3.00 1.68 -7.83
CA ASP A 233 -1.56 1.86 -7.84
C ASP A 233 -1.14 3.34 -7.88
N SER A 234 -1.86 4.18 -7.13
CA SER A 234 -1.46 5.57 -6.99
C SER A 234 -0.18 5.70 -6.15
N VAL A 235 0.50 6.85 -6.26
CA VAL A 235 1.69 7.15 -5.43
C VAL A 235 1.31 7.05 -3.94
N ALA A 236 0.12 7.53 -3.53
CA ALA A 236 -0.36 7.39 -2.17
C ALA A 236 -0.52 5.93 -1.73
N GLU A 237 -1.02 5.04 -2.60
CA GLU A 237 -1.13 3.61 -2.33
C GLU A 237 0.24 2.94 -2.18
N GLN A 238 1.21 3.30 -3.05
CA GLN A 238 2.59 2.81 -2.95
C GLN A 238 3.26 3.25 -1.65
N SER A 239 3.05 4.51 -1.25
CA SER A 239 3.61 5.05 0.01
C SER A 239 2.96 4.41 1.25
N PHE A 240 1.66 4.14 1.22
CA PHE A 240 0.97 3.39 2.27
C PHE A 240 1.51 1.97 2.39
N THR A 241 1.67 1.27 1.26
CA THR A 241 2.23 -0.09 1.24
C THR A 241 3.68 -0.11 1.76
N ALA A 242 4.51 0.86 1.34
CA ALA A 242 5.89 0.98 1.83
C ALA A 242 5.94 1.22 3.34
N TRP A 243 5.08 2.08 3.88
CA TRP A 243 4.95 2.30 5.30
C TRP A 243 4.52 1.02 6.05
N GLN A 244 3.51 0.30 5.54
CA GLN A 244 3.07 -0.96 6.16
C GLN A 244 4.18 -2.02 6.21
N VAL A 245 5.02 -2.09 5.18
CA VAL A 245 6.20 -2.98 5.19
C VAL A 245 7.15 -2.61 6.34
N GLN A 246 7.34 -1.31 6.60
CA GLN A 246 8.18 -0.84 7.70
C GLN A 246 7.56 -1.10 9.09
N GLN A 247 6.25 -1.35 9.20
CA GLN A 247 5.61 -1.68 10.48
C GLN A 247 5.73 -3.17 10.85
N ARG A 248 6.29 -4.00 9.99
CA ARG A 248 6.44 -5.44 10.24
C ARG A 248 7.59 -5.72 11.21
N PRO A 249 7.44 -6.75 12.08
CA PRO A 249 8.55 -7.20 12.91
C PRO A 249 9.78 -7.55 12.07
N GLY A 250 10.94 -7.01 12.43
CA GLY A 250 12.21 -7.23 11.72
C GLY A 250 12.42 -6.34 10.48
N ALA A 251 11.60 -5.33 10.26
CA ALA A 251 11.87 -4.36 9.20
C ALA A 251 13.21 -3.63 9.46
N LEU A 252 14.00 -3.49 8.39
CA LEU A 252 15.34 -2.88 8.48
C LEU A 252 15.31 -1.36 8.60
N ARG A 253 14.17 -0.70 8.32
CA ARG A 253 14.01 0.75 8.34
C ARG A 253 12.64 1.13 8.86
N HIS A 254 12.59 2.30 9.54
CA HIS A 254 11.38 2.92 10.08
C HIS A 254 11.42 4.44 9.81
N ASP A 255 11.69 4.83 8.56
CA ASP A 255 11.99 6.20 8.15
C ASP A 255 10.86 6.88 7.35
N ILE A 256 9.66 6.29 7.36
CA ILE A 256 8.44 6.88 6.78
C ILE A 256 7.50 7.30 7.90
N LEU A 257 7.23 8.61 7.99
CA LEU A 257 6.19 9.16 8.86
C LEU A 257 4.85 9.08 8.13
N TYR A 258 3.87 8.36 8.69
CA TYR A 258 2.54 8.27 8.11
C TYR A 258 1.49 8.80 9.10
N ASP A 259 0.98 10.00 8.83
CA ASP A 259 -0.04 10.68 9.64
C ASP A 259 -1.39 10.62 8.94
N SER A 260 -2.40 10.09 9.63
CA SER A 260 -3.76 9.98 9.14
C SER A 260 -4.76 10.16 10.27
N ILE A 261 -5.71 11.07 10.07
CA ILE A 261 -6.88 11.21 10.93
C ILE A 261 -8.08 10.70 10.13
N GLU A 262 -8.68 9.63 10.59
CA GLU A 262 -9.70 8.89 9.86
C GLU A 262 -10.84 8.43 10.77
N ALA A 263 -12.00 8.17 10.18
CA ALA A 263 -13.11 7.54 10.88
C ALA A 263 -12.71 6.14 11.39
N PRO A 264 -13.38 5.62 12.41
CA PRO A 264 -13.24 4.22 12.81
C PRO A 264 -13.47 3.28 11.62
N PRO A 265 -12.72 2.16 11.51
CA PRO A 265 -12.82 1.26 10.36
C PRO A 265 -14.20 0.58 10.21
N ASP A 266 -14.98 0.55 11.27
CA ASP A 266 -16.35 0.03 11.33
C ASP A 266 -17.43 1.12 11.17
N ALA A 267 -17.04 2.34 10.79
CA ALA A 267 -18.00 3.41 10.55
C ALA A 267 -18.90 3.08 9.34
N ASP A 268 -20.21 3.08 9.58
CA ASP A 268 -21.23 2.78 8.58
C ASP A 268 -21.80 4.07 7.98
N VAL A 269 -21.72 4.21 6.66
CA VAL A 269 -22.26 5.36 5.90
C VAL A 269 -23.79 5.41 5.99
N TYR A 270 -24.47 4.28 6.14
CA TYR A 270 -25.94 4.21 6.14
C TYR A 270 -26.56 4.38 7.52
N ASP A 271 -25.83 4.08 8.61
CA ASP A 271 -26.29 4.36 9.97
C ASP A 271 -25.96 5.79 10.37
N GLU A 272 -26.96 6.61 10.66
CA GLU A 272 -26.80 8.04 10.98
C GLU A 272 -25.87 8.29 12.17
N ARG A 273 -25.98 7.49 13.23
CA ARG A 273 -25.14 7.67 14.43
C ARG A 273 -23.69 7.31 14.16
N SER A 274 -23.48 6.20 13.44
CA SER A 274 -22.16 5.75 13.02
C SER A 274 -21.53 6.75 12.07
N ARG A 275 -22.29 7.22 11.08
CA ARG A 275 -21.84 8.19 10.08
C ARG A 275 -21.40 9.51 10.72
N MET A 276 -22.24 10.08 11.60
CA MET A 276 -21.89 11.32 12.33
C MET A 276 -20.72 11.14 13.30
N ALA A 277 -20.59 9.98 13.94
CA ALA A 277 -19.42 9.66 14.75
C ALA A 277 -18.15 9.55 13.90
N GLY A 278 -18.25 8.93 12.73
CA GLY A 278 -17.18 8.84 11.74
C GLY A 278 -16.71 10.21 11.25
N LEU A 279 -17.65 11.11 10.89
CA LEU A 279 -17.34 12.49 10.50
C LEU A 279 -16.63 13.25 11.62
N ARG A 280 -17.14 13.19 12.88
CA ARG A 280 -16.48 13.84 14.02
C ARG A 280 -15.06 13.34 14.23
N ALA A 281 -14.81 12.05 14.02
CA ALA A 281 -13.48 11.48 14.15
C ALA A 281 -12.55 11.94 13.01
N ALA A 282 -12.99 11.87 11.75
CA ALA A 282 -12.19 12.25 10.58
C ALA A 282 -11.87 13.76 10.54
N TYR A 283 -12.76 14.60 11.06
CA TYR A 283 -12.62 16.06 11.12
C TYR A 283 -12.25 16.59 12.51
N SER A 284 -11.79 15.74 13.42
CA SER A 284 -11.45 16.14 14.79
C SER A 284 -10.35 17.21 14.89
N ASP A 285 -9.55 17.38 13.83
CA ASP A 285 -8.50 18.42 13.71
C ASP A 285 -8.88 19.55 12.74
N ALA A 286 -10.14 19.62 12.32
CA ALA A 286 -10.65 20.63 11.39
C ALA A 286 -11.91 21.32 11.96
N PRO A 287 -11.77 22.21 12.97
CA PRO A 287 -12.91 22.84 13.66
C PRO A 287 -13.78 23.73 12.77
N TRP A 288 -13.30 24.10 11.58
CA TRP A 288 -14.04 24.89 10.59
C TRP A 288 -14.97 24.02 9.71
N ALA A 289 -14.94 22.68 9.82
CA ALA A 289 -15.72 21.81 8.96
C ALA A 289 -17.21 21.85 9.32
N ASP A 290 -18.06 22.04 8.31
CA ASP A 290 -19.51 21.93 8.43
C ASP A 290 -19.94 20.47 8.28
N LEU A 291 -20.04 19.78 9.43
CA LEU A 291 -20.33 18.34 9.45
C LEU A 291 -21.75 18.01 8.96
N GLU A 292 -22.73 18.92 9.15
CA GLU A 292 -24.10 18.70 8.65
C GLU A 292 -24.15 18.74 7.13
N ARG A 293 -23.42 19.68 6.52
CA ARG A 293 -23.28 19.74 5.07
C ARG A 293 -22.58 18.49 4.52
N LEU A 294 -21.50 18.04 5.18
CA LEU A 294 -20.77 16.84 4.77
C LEU A 294 -21.63 15.58 4.88
N ASP A 295 -22.48 15.49 5.91
CA ASP A 295 -23.44 14.41 6.07
C ASP A 295 -24.43 14.36 4.91
N GLY A 296 -24.93 15.52 4.48
CA GLY A 296 -25.79 15.65 3.29
C GLY A 296 -25.10 15.22 1.99
N GLU A 297 -23.82 15.58 1.79
CA GLU A 297 -23.04 15.19 0.61
C GLU A 297 -22.78 13.66 0.58
N MET A 298 -22.57 13.03 1.75
CA MET A 298 -22.38 11.58 1.82
C MET A 298 -23.64 10.79 1.46
N LEU A 299 -24.81 11.36 1.71
CA LEU A 299 -26.13 10.76 1.40
C LEU A 299 -26.64 11.12 0.01
N ASP A 300 -25.97 12.00 -0.74
CA ASP A 300 -26.38 12.33 -2.09
C ASP A 300 -26.30 11.09 -2.99
N PRO A 301 -27.39 10.71 -3.67
CA PRO A 301 -27.40 9.54 -4.56
C PRO A 301 -26.37 9.61 -5.70
N ARG A 302 -25.85 10.79 -6.00
CA ARG A 302 -24.79 11.00 -7.01
C ARG A 302 -23.38 10.75 -6.46
N THR A 303 -23.23 10.64 -5.15
CA THR A 303 -21.96 10.38 -4.48
C THR A 303 -21.79 8.88 -4.26
N PRO A 304 -20.85 8.20 -4.94
CA PRO A 304 -20.55 6.80 -4.70
C PRO A 304 -20.13 6.57 -3.23
N VAL A 305 -20.57 5.48 -2.63
CA VAL A 305 -20.21 5.13 -1.23
C VAL A 305 -18.70 5.06 -1.04
N ALA A 306 -17.97 4.53 -2.02
CA ALA A 306 -16.51 4.50 -2.00
C ALA A 306 -15.90 5.91 -1.89
N ASP A 307 -16.48 6.91 -2.56
CA ASP A 307 -16.03 8.30 -2.48
C ASP A 307 -16.40 8.92 -1.12
N SER A 308 -17.57 8.61 -0.56
CA SER A 308 -17.94 9.01 0.80
C SER A 308 -16.93 8.50 1.83
N ILE A 309 -16.55 7.24 1.74
CA ILE A 309 -15.54 6.65 2.64
C ILE A 309 -14.18 7.33 2.44
N ARG A 310 -13.74 7.53 1.19
CA ARG A 310 -12.42 8.10 0.90
C ARG A 310 -12.29 9.56 1.28
N TYR A 311 -13.24 10.37 0.83
CA TYR A 311 -13.11 11.82 0.92
C TYR A 311 -13.60 12.39 2.23
N TYR A 312 -14.60 11.76 2.87
CA TYR A 312 -15.19 12.30 4.09
C TYR A 312 -14.79 11.50 5.34
N PHE A 313 -14.68 10.19 5.26
CA PHE A 313 -14.15 9.39 6.37
C PHE A 313 -12.62 9.27 6.36
N ASN A 314 -11.97 9.68 5.27
CA ASN A 314 -10.55 9.42 5.04
C ASN A 314 -10.19 7.94 5.19
N GLY A 315 -11.16 7.06 4.96
CA GLY A 315 -11.04 5.63 5.02
C GLY A 315 -10.55 5.05 3.69
N LEU A 316 -9.97 3.86 3.73
CA LEU A 316 -9.61 3.15 2.51
C LEU A 316 -10.86 2.43 1.99
N ALA A 317 -11.25 2.71 0.76
CA ALA A 317 -12.34 2.03 0.08
C ALA A 317 -11.80 1.13 -1.02
N ALA A 318 -12.51 0.02 -1.27
CA ALA A 318 -12.28 -0.80 -2.44
C ALA A 318 -12.90 -0.13 -3.68
N ALA A 319 -12.27 -0.28 -4.85
CA ALA A 319 -12.90 0.09 -6.10
C ALA A 319 -14.15 -0.80 -6.34
N GLU A 320 -15.20 -0.24 -6.94
CA GLU A 320 -16.47 -0.95 -7.18
C GLU A 320 -16.28 -2.27 -7.95
N ASP A 321 -15.29 -2.33 -8.82
CA ASP A 321 -14.93 -3.50 -9.61
C ASP A 321 -13.91 -4.42 -8.91
N SER A 322 -13.47 -4.11 -7.69
CA SER A 322 -12.56 -4.99 -6.93
C SER A 322 -13.17 -6.36 -6.73
N TRP A 323 -12.33 -7.40 -6.87
CA TRP A 323 -12.79 -8.78 -6.66
C TRP A 323 -13.26 -8.99 -5.22
N VAL A 324 -12.51 -8.48 -4.26
CA VAL A 324 -12.81 -8.53 -2.82
C VAL A 324 -12.44 -7.21 -2.15
N ASP A 325 -12.92 -7.00 -0.93
CA ASP A 325 -12.48 -5.89 -0.11
C ASP A 325 -11.03 -6.13 0.37
N PRO A 326 -10.07 -5.27 0.00
CA PRO A 326 -8.67 -5.41 0.39
C PRO A 326 -8.44 -5.41 1.91
N GLN A 327 -9.21 -4.64 2.68
CA GLN A 327 -9.06 -4.56 4.13
C GLN A 327 -9.55 -5.83 4.81
N ARG A 328 -10.69 -6.38 4.34
CA ARG A 328 -11.21 -7.66 4.83
C ARG A 328 -10.25 -8.80 4.54
N PHE A 329 -9.64 -8.81 3.34
CA PHE A 329 -8.59 -9.77 3.02
C PHE A 329 -7.38 -9.61 3.96
N ASP A 330 -6.86 -8.40 4.13
CA ASP A 330 -5.71 -8.14 5.01
C ASP A 330 -5.98 -8.58 6.47
N ALA A 331 -7.21 -8.45 6.95
CA ALA A 331 -7.62 -8.88 8.30
C ALA A 331 -7.58 -10.41 8.50
N LEU A 332 -7.54 -11.21 7.42
CA LEU A 332 -7.40 -12.66 7.48
C LEU A 332 -5.95 -13.13 7.61
N ALA A 333 -4.97 -12.22 7.58
CA ALA A 333 -3.56 -12.56 7.79
C ALA A 333 -3.34 -13.18 9.17
N SER A 334 -2.59 -14.27 9.22
CA SER A 334 -2.35 -15.01 10.45
C SER A 334 -0.94 -15.62 10.45
N PRO A 335 -0.16 -15.49 11.53
CA PRO A 335 1.19 -16.02 11.64
C PRO A 335 1.21 -17.55 11.85
N ARG A 336 0.16 -18.27 11.46
CA ARG A 336 0.07 -19.72 11.63
C ARG A 336 1.17 -20.41 10.85
N ARG A 337 1.92 -21.26 11.53
CA ARG A 337 2.90 -22.14 10.88
C ARG A 337 2.21 -23.35 10.25
N VAL A 338 2.72 -23.74 9.07
CA VAL A 338 2.39 -25.01 8.43
C VAL A 338 3.53 -25.99 8.74
N ASP A 339 3.20 -27.08 9.41
CA ASP A 339 4.18 -28.04 9.87
C ASP A 339 4.54 -29.07 8.76
N GLU A 340 5.71 -29.67 8.88
CA GLU A 340 6.12 -30.77 8.00
C GLU A 340 5.12 -31.94 8.11
N GLY A 341 4.77 -32.49 6.97
CA GLY A 341 3.80 -33.58 6.89
C GLY A 341 2.33 -33.14 6.93
N ASP A 342 2.04 -31.83 7.05
CA ASP A 342 0.68 -31.32 6.87
C ASP A 342 0.13 -31.69 5.49
N ARG A 343 -1.18 -31.96 5.43
CA ARG A 343 -1.86 -32.24 4.17
C ARG A 343 -2.25 -30.93 3.49
N ILE A 344 -1.81 -30.77 2.25
CA ILE A 344 -2.06 -29.58 1.46
C ILE A 344 -2.62 -29.91 0.08
N ALA A 345 -3.33 -28.96 -0.50
CA ALA A 345 -3.53 -28.83 -1.94
C ALA A 345 -2.73 -27.63 -2.43
N MET A 346 -2.14 -27.70 -3.61
CA MET A 346 -1.40 -26.58 -4.17
C MET A 346 -1.75 -26.34 -5.63
N PHE A 347 -1.61 -25.09 -6.07
CA PHE A 347 -1.90 -24.68 -7.43
C PHE A 347 -0.74 -23.84 -7.97
N LEU A 348 -0.32 -24.14 -9.18
CA LEU A 348 0.69 -23.42 -9.95
C LEU A 348 0.01 -22.78 -11.16
N ASP A 349 0.11 -21.47 -11.25
CA ASP A 349 -0.25 -20.71 -12.45
C ASP A 349 1.03 -20.36 -13.19
N CYS A 350 1.14 -20.82 -14.44
CA CYS A 350 2.35 -20.74 -15.23
C CYS A 350 2.31 -19.56 -16.20
N SER A 351 3.40 -18.79 -16.24
CA SER A 351 3.67 -17.82 -17.31
C SER A 351 5.07 -18.07 -17.88
N LYS A 352 5.28 -17.73 -19.14
CA LYS A 352 6.58 -17.81 -19.80
C LYS A 352 7.42 -16.57 -19.54
N SER A 353 6.87 -15.37 -19.72
CA SER A 353 7.68 -14.14 -19.78
C SER A 353 7.00 -12.85 -19.31
N GLN A 354 5.69 -12.72 -19.38
CA GLN A 354 5.00 -11.44 -19.10
C GLN A 354 4.31 -11.40 -17.74
N ASP A 355 3.56 -12.45 -17.43
CA ASP A 355 2.86 -12.59 -16.14
C ASP A 355 3.74 -13.28 -15.10
N ALA A 356 3.36 -13.27 -13.83
CA ALA A 356 4.09 -14.01 -12.83
C ALA A 356 3.78 -15.51 -12.93
N THR A 357 4.77 -16.35 -12.65
CA THR A 357 4.53 -17.75 -12.28
C THR A 357 4.36 -17.80 -10.78
N GLY A 358 3.22 -18.29 -10.30
CA GLY A 358 2.87 -18.33 -8.88
C GLY A 358 2.59 -19.74 -8.39
N LEU A 359 3.02 -20.08 -7.16
CA LEU A 359 2.72 -21.34 -6.49
C LEU A 359 2.18 -21.07 -5.09
N VAL A 360 0.92 -21.41 -4.85
CA VAL A 360 0.24 -21.24 -3.57
C VAL A 360 -0.30 -22.57 -3.07
N ALA A 361 -0.29 -22.77 -1.77
CA ALA A 361 -0.84 -23.95 -1.12
C ALA A 361 -1.97 -23.59 -0.14
N CYS A 362 -2.91 -24.52 0.03
CA CYS A 362 -3.98 -24.48 1.01
C CYS A 362 -3.92 -25.71 1.90
N ARG A 363 -3.83 -25.51 3.22
CA ARG A 363 -3.86 -26.61 4.19
C ARG A 363 -5.28 -27.17 4.34
N LEU A 364 -5.41 -28.49 4.26
CA LEU A 364 -6.72 -29.15 4.24
C LEU A 364 -7.46 -29.09 5.59
N SER A 365 -6.75 -28.96 6.70
CA SER A 365 -7.34 -29.04 8.04
C SER A 365 -8.13 -27.79 8.45
N ASP A 366 -7.76 -26.61 7.96
CA ASP A 366 -8.32 -25.31 8.38
C ASP A 366 -8.37 -24.27 7.26
N GLY A 367 -8.05 -24.65 6.03
CA GLY A 367 -8.09 -23.73 4.88
C GLY A 367 -6.99 -22.66 4.88
N HIS A 368 -5.96 -22.76 5.73
CA HIS A 368 -4.87 -21.79 5.76
C HIS A 368 -4.10 -21.78 4.43
N VAL A 369 -4.02 -20.60 3.81
CA VAL A 369 -3.35 -20.38 2.53
C VAL A 369 -1.97 -19.79 2.76
N PHE A 370 -0.97 -20.26 2.01
CA PHE A 370 0.40 -19.75 2.10
C PHE A 370 1.13 -19.84 0.76
N VAL A 371 2.04 -18.89 0.54
CA VAL A 371 2.83 -18.81 -0.69
C VAL A 371 4.03 -19.74 -0.59
N LEU A 372 4.23 -20.56 -1.62
CA LEU A 372 5.41 -21.42 -1.77
C LEU A 372 6.47 -20.78 -2.66
N GLY A 373 6.06 -19.97 -3.63
CA GLY A 373 6.96 -19.24 -4.52
C GLY A 373 6.24 -18.31 -5.49
N VAL A 374 6.96 -17.28 -5.91
CA VAL A 374 6.55 -16.37 -6.98
C VAL A 374 7.78 -15.98 -7.80
N TRP A 375 7.64 -16.04 -9.12
CA TRP A 375 8.67 -15.69 -10.09
C TRP A 375 8.08 -14.71 -11.08
N GLN A 376 8.58 -13.49 -11.06
CA GLN A 376 8.08 -12.40 -11.89
C GLN A 376 9.23 -11.72 -12.62
N ARG A 377 8.90 -11.18 -13.78
CA ARG A 377 9.84 -10.48 -14.64
C ARG A 377 10.49 -9.31 -13.90
N PRO A 378 11.83 -9.22 -13.82
CA PRO A 378 12.51 -8.07 -13.25
C PRO A 378 12.27 -6.81 -14.08
N HIS A 379 12.27 -5.65 -13.42
CA HIS A 379 12.17 -4.38 -14.12
C HIS A 379 13.49 -4.00 -14.82
N GLY A 380 13.38 -3.27 -15.95
CA GLY A 380 14.50 -2.77 -16.73
C GLY A 380 15.19 -3.83 -17.59
N HIS A 381 16.44 -3.61 -17.99
CA HIS A 381 17.20 -4.47 -18.92
C HIS A 381 17.27 -5.95 -18.50
N ARG A 382 17.25 -6.25 -17.22
CA ARG A 382 17.21 -7.64 -16.72
C ARG A 382 15.92 -8.38 -17.11
N GLY A 383 14.90 -7.66 -17.53
CA GLY A 383 13.62 -8.23 -17.93
C GLY A 383 13.45 -8.40 -19.44
N GLU A 384 14.35 -7.89 -20.28
CA GLU A 384 14.15 -7.90 -21.75
C GLU A 384 14.06 -9.33 -22.30
N ASP A 385 14.96 -10.23 -21.88
CA ASP A 385 14.98 -11.64 -22.30
C ASP A 385 14.58 -12.59 -21.16
N TRP A 386 13.84 -12.09 -20.16
CA TRP A 386 13.49 -12.90 -18.99
C TRP A 386 12.49 -14.00 -19.37
N LEU A 387 12.82 -15.20 -18.94
CA LEU A 387 11.94 -16.35 -18.97
C LEU A 387 11.78 -16.91 -17.55
N ALA A 388 10.57 -17.38 -17.22
CA ALA A 388 10.32 -18.00 -15.93
C ALA A 388 11.32 -19.15 -15.68
N PRO A 389 12.01 -19.17 -14.51
CA PRO A 389 13.11 -20.10 -14.27
C PRO A 389 12.58 -21.50 -13.92
N ARG A 390 12.23 -22.31 -14.93
CA ARG A 390 11.62 -23.66 -14.77
C ARG A 390 12.34 -24.55 -13.75
N THR A 391 13.66 -24.49 -13.73
CA THR A 391 14.49 -25.30 -12.80
C THR A 391 14.26 -24.88 -11.34
N GLU A 392 14.11 -23.58 -11.07
CA GLU A 392 13.83 -23.09 -9.73
C GLU A 392 12.42 -23.46 -9.29
N VAL A 393 11.44 -23.30 -10.21
CA VAL A 393 10.05 -23.69 -9.98
C VAL A 393 9.96 -25.19 -9.68
N ASP A 394 10.60 -26.04 -10.49
CA ASP A 394 10.66 -27.50 -10.25
C ASP A 394 11.26 -27.83 -8.89
N ALA A 395 12.35 -27.17 -8.51
CA ALA A 395 12.97 -27.36 -7.21
C ALA A 395 12.04 -27.02 -6.04
N VAL A 396 11.23 -25.95 -6.17
CA VAL A 396 10.23 -25.57 -5.15
C VAL A 396 9.09 -26.58 -5.11
N VAL A 397 8.58 -26.99 -6.26
CA VAL A 397 7.54 -28.04 -6.34
C VAL A 397 8.00 -29.33 -5.67
N ARG A 398 9.21 -29.81 -5.99
CA ARG A 398 9.77 -31.03 -5.37
C ARG A 398 9.94 -30.89 -3.86
N ARG A 399 10.48 -29.77 -3.38
CA ARG A 399 10.57 -29.48 -1.93
C ARG A 399 9.21 -29.49 -1.26
N ALA A 400 8.16 -28.96 -1.91
CA ALA A 400 6.81 -29.02 -1.35
C ALA A 400 6.30 -30.46 -1.20
N PHE A 401 6.56 -31.33 -2.18
CA PHE A 401 6.23 -32.75 -2.08
C PHE A 401 7.06 -33.49 -1.01
N ASP A 402 8.29 -33.08 -0.76
CA ASP A 402 9.15 -33.70 0.26
C ASP A 402 8.78 -33.24 1.67
N ARG A 403 8.37 -31.98 1.81
CA ARG A 403 8.03 -31.40 3.11
C ARG A 403 6.60 -31.69 3.55
N TYR A 404 5.65 -31.72 2.61
CA TYR A 404 4.22 -31.84 2.88
C TYR A 404 3.61 -33.10 2.24
N ARG A 405 2.43 -33.47 2.72
CA ARG A 405 1.59 -34.48 2.07
C ARG A 405 0.69 -33.81 1.06
N VAL A 406 1.20 -33.59 -0.16
CA VAL A 406 0.45 -32.99 -1.25
C VAL A 406 -0.65 -33.94 -1.70
N ALA A 407 -1.90 -33.63 -1.36
CA ALA A 407 -3.05 -34.44 -1.69
C ALA A 407 -3.62 -34.12 -3.09
N TRP A 408 -3.39 -32.90 -3.57
CA TRP A 408 -3.76 -32.45 -4.90
C TRP A 408 -2.77 -31.39 -5.40
N PHE A 409 -2.45 -31.43 -6.67
CA PHE A 409 -1.60 -30.45 -7.33
C PHE A 409 -2.21 -30.10 -8.68
N GLY A 410 -2.67 -28.85 -8.86
CA GLY A 410 -3.18 -28.31 -10.10
C GLY A 410 -2.15 -27.41 -10.75
N VAL A 411 -1.95 -27.54 -12.05
CA VAL A 411 -1.05 -26.71 -12.86
C VAL A 411 -1.83 -26.17 -14.06
N ASP A 412 -2.00 -24.86 -14.14
CA ASP A 412 -2.45 -24.19 -15.34
C ASP A 412 -1.24 -23.79 -16.19
N PRO A 413 -1.09 -24.32 -17.43
CA PRO A 413 0.13 -24.17 -18.22
C PRO A 413 0.28 -22.80 -18.87
N SER A 414 -0.74 -21.97 -18.86
CA SER A 414 -0.76 -20.70 -19.59
C SER A 414 -1.74 -19.72 -18.98
N PRO A 415 -1.40 -18.43 -18.88
CA PRO A 415 -2.38 -17.40 -18.60
C PRO A 415 -3.52 -17.46 -19.63
N ALA A 416 -4.66 -16.84 -19.35
CA ALA A 416 -5.93 -16.91 -20.11
C ALA A 416 -5.83 -16.62 -21.64
N ARG A 417 -4.66 -16.50 -22.22
CA ARG A 417 -4.41 -16.47 -23.66
C ARG A 417 -4.33 -17.90 -24.17
N ASP A 418 -5.07 -18.18 -25.23
CA ASP A 418 -4.94 -19.43 -26.00
C ASP A 418 -3.59 -19.46 -26.75
N ASP A 419 -2.49 -19.18 -26.03
CA ASP A 419 -1.14 -19.20 -26.59
C ASP A 419 -0.51 -20.58 -26.39
N SER A 420 -0.47 -21.33 -27.48
CA SER A 420 0.15 -22.65 -27.52
C SER A 420 1.65 -22.61 -27.18
N THR A 421 2.33 -21.48 -27.44
CA THR A 421 3.78 -21.36 -27.21
C THR A 421 4.10 -21.24 -25.71
N GLU A 422 3.25 -20.60 -24.93
CA GLU A 422 3.39 -20.53 -23.47
C GLU A 422 3.18 -21.90 -22.83
N ALA A 423 2.12 -22.61 -23.24
CA ALA A 423 1.85 -23.95 -22.73
C ALA A 423 2.95 -24.96 -23.10
N LEU A 424 3.51 -24.86 -24.31
CA LEU A 424 4.64 -25.70 -24.73
C LEU A 424 5.89 -25.46 -23.90
N TYR A 425 6.11 -24.23 -23.43
CA TYR A 425 7.24 -23.93 -22.55
C TYR A 425 7.23 -24.77 -21.26
N TRP A 426 6.05 -25.10 -20.72
CA TRP A 426 5.89 -25.86 -19.48
C TRP A 426 5.60 -27.35 -19.70
N ALA A 427 5.36 -27.80 -20.93
CA ALA A 427 4.90 -29.15 -21.23
C ALA A 427 5.77 -30.25 -20.63
N ASP A 428 7.10 -30.16 -20.81
CA ASP A 428 8.05 -31.16 -20.31
C ASP A 428 8.07 -31.24 -18.78
N ALA A 429 7.96 -30.09 -18.09
CA ALA A 429 7.91 -30.03 -16.65
C ALA A 429 6.63 -30.68 -16.12
N ILE A 430 5.48 -30.35 -16.73
CA ILE A 430 4.16 -30.90 -16.37
C ILE A 430 4.12 -32.42 -16.58
N GLU A 431 4.66 -32.91 -17.69
CA GLU A 431 4.77 -34.35 -17.98
C GLU A 431 5.67 -35.04 -16.94
N GLY A 432 6.79 -34.41 -16.59
CA GLY A 432 7.68 -34.87 -15.53
C GLY A 432 6.97 -34.98 -14.18
N TRP A 433 6.26 -33.92 -13.76
CA TRP A 433 5.50 -33.93 -12.51
C TRP A 433 4.35 -34.95 -12.54
N HIS A 434 3.65 -35.11 -13.66
CA HIS A 434 2.65 -36.17 -13.79
C HIS A 434 3.25 -37.54 -13.53
N ARG A 435 4.37 -37.89 -14.18
CA ARG A 435 5.06 -39.17 -14.03
C ARG A 435 5.52 -39.41 -12.59
N ASP A 436 6.15 -38.39 -11.97
CA ASP A 436 6.80 -38.50 -10.67
C ASP A 436 5.79 -38.51 -9.52
N PHE A 437 4.68 -37.73 -9.63
CA PHE A 437 3.76 -37.50 -8.51
C PHE A 437 2.40 -38.20 -8.62
N ARG A 438 2.07 -38.85 -9.74
CA ARG A 438 0.75 -39.49 -9.96
C ARG A 438 0.34 -40.51 -8.89
N ARG A 439 1.30 -41.09 -8.17
CA ARG A 439 1.06 -42.03 -7.05
C ARG A 439 1.10 -41.35 -5.69
N ARG A 440 1.57 -40.10 -5.61
CA ARG A 440 1.69 -39.35 -4.36
C ARG A 440 0.45 -38.49 -4.07
N VAL A 441 -0.25 -38.03 -5.10
CA VAL A 441 -1.49 -37.26 -4.94
C VAL A 441 -2.69 -38.18 -4.67
N ALA A 442 -3.60 -37.74 -3.79
CA ALA A 442 -4.79 -38.50 -3.44
C ALA A 442 -5.86 -38.40 -4.54
N VAL A 443 -5.94 -37.26 -5.20
CA VAL A 443 -6.88 -36.97 -6.29
C VAL A 443 -6.12 -36.33 -7.44
N TRP A 444 -6.36 -36.79 -8.66
CA TRP A 444 -5.79 -36.22 -9.87
C TRP A 444 -6.46 -34.90 -10.23
N ALA A 445 -5.69 -33.93 -10.73
CA ALA A 445 -6.21 -32.63 -11.18
C ALA A 445 -7.22 -32.78 -12.32
N THR A 446 -6.95 -33.70 -13.27
CA THR A 446 -7.89 -34.08 -14.32
C THR A 446 -8.08 -35.59 -14.30
N PRO A 447 -9.15 -36.11 -13.67
CA PRO A 447 -9.42 -37.54 -13.59
C PRO A 447 -9.98 -38.08 -14.91
N GLY A 448 -9.83 -39.41 -15.11
CA GLY A 448 -10.39 -40.16 -16.23
C GLY A 448 -9.39 -40.62 -17.29
N ALA A 449 -9.87 -41.28 -18.35
CA ALA A 449 -9.05 -41.76 -19.44
C ALA A 449 -8.37 -40.59 -20.19
N GLY A 450 -7.03 -40.62 -20.27
CA GLY A 450 -6.24 -39.51 -20.79
C GLY A 450 -6.12 -38.33 -19.82
N GLY A 451 -6.44 -38.53 -18.53
CA GLY A 451 -6.31 -37.53 -17.49
C GLY A 451 -4.88 -37.33 -17.01
N SER A 452 -4.66 -36.25 -16.25
CA SER A 452 -3.36 -35.93 -15.66
C SER A 452 -3.46 -35.80 -14.15
N ALA A 453 -2.43 -36.25 -13.46
CA ALA A 453 -2.34 -36.08 -12.02
C ALA A 453 -2.20 -34.63 -11.60
N VAL A 454 -1.64 -33.79 -12.49
CA VAL A 454 -1.27 -32.40 -12.17
C VAL A 454 -1.86 -31.36 -13.12
N LEU A 455 -2.11 -31.67 -14.39
CA LEU A 455 -2.56 -30.68 -15.38
C LEU A 455 -4.01 -30.24 -15.08
N PHE A 456 -4.20 -28.95 -14.89
CA PHE A 456 -5.50 -28.28 -14.70
C PHE A 456 -5.64 -27.11 -15.71
N ASP A 457 -5.59 -27.42 -16.98
CA ASP A 457 -5.56 -26.48 -18.10
C ASP A 457 -6.92 -25.76 -18.24
N MET A 458 -6.96 -24.47 -17.97
CA MET A 458 -8.17 -23.63 -18.05
C MET A 458 -8.38 -22.97 -19.42
N ARG A 459 -7.48 -23.14 -20.37
CA ARG A 459 -7.66 -22.61 -21.75
C ARG A 459 -8.90 -23.22 -22.38
N MET A 460 -9.72 -22.39 -23.02
CA MET A 460 -11.02 -22.82 -23.59
C MET A 460 -10.88 -23.88 -24.71
N SER A 461 -9.73 -23.92 -25.38
CA SER A 461 -9.37 -24.96 -26.36
C SER A 461 -9.09 -26.34 -25.73
N ALA A 462 -8.80 -26.38 -24.42
CA ALA A 462 -8.46 -27.63 -23.73
C ALA A 462 -9.69 -28.51 -23.48
N ARG A 463 -9.53 -29.83 -23.65
CA ARG A 463 -10.61 -30.77 -23.36
C ARG A 463 -11.08 -30.68 -21.91
N GLY A 464 -12.37 -30.41 -21.68
CA GLY A 464 -12.96 -30.26 -20.35
C GLY A 464 -12.72 -28.91 -19.68
N ALA A 465 -12.23 -27.91 -20.40
CA ALA A 465 -12.00 -26.55 -19.92
C ALA A 465 -13.27 -25.91 -19.33
N VAL A 466 -14.42 -26.09 -19.98
CA VAL A 466 -15.73 -25.57 -19.50
C VAL A 466 -15.98 -25.96 -18.04
N ARG A 467 -15.80 -27.23 -17.69
CA ARG A 467 -16.00 -27.75 -16.34
C ARG A 467 -14.98 -27.17 -15.34
N ARG A 468 -13.72 -27.03 -15.75
CA ARG A 468 -12.66 -26.46 -14.89
C ARG A 468 -12.88 -24.99 -14.64
N ASN A 469 -13.20 -24.22 -15.69
CA ASN A 469 -13.51 -22.80 -15.57
C ASN A 469 -14.76 -22.54 -14.72
N GLN A 470 -15.81 -23.37 -14.85
CA GLN A 470 -16.98 -23.29 -13.99
C GLN A 470 -16.58 -23.54 -12.52
N ALA A 471 -15.88 -24.64 -12.23
CA ALA A 471 -15.44 -24.97 -10.87
C ALA A 471 -14.52 -23.89 -10.27
N PHE A 472 -13.66 -23.30 -11.09
CA PHE A 472 -12.80 -22.19 -10.69
C PHE A 472 -13.62 -20.92 -10.39
N THR A 473 -14.58 -20.58 -11.24
CA THR A 473 -15.49 -19.43 -11.05
C THR A 473 -16.31 -19.60 -9.77
N ASP A 474 -16.88 -20.78 -9.54
CA ASP A 474 -17.63 -21.08 -8.31
C ASP A 474 -16.76 -20.92 -7.06
N MET A 475 -15.49 -21.35 -7.14
CA MET A 475 -14.55 -21.18 -6.03
C MET A 475 -14.10 -19.72 -5.85
N ALA A 476 -13.96 -18.97 -6.95
CA ALA A 476 -13.63 -17.54 -6.88
C ALA A 476 -14.75 -16.75 -6.19
N MET A 477 -16.00 -16.99 -6.55
CA MET A 477 -17.17 -16.39 -5.89
C MET A 477 -17.24 -16.79 -4.41
N ARG A 478 -17.07 -18.09 -4.12
CA ARG A 478 -17.06 -18.56 -2.73
C ARG A 478 -15.94 -17.94 -1.91
N THR A 479 -14.74 -17.81 -2.49
CA THR A 479 -13.61 -17.17 -1.81
C THR A 479 -13.90 -15.70 -1.51
N ALA A 480 -14.52 -14.98 -2.44
CA ALA A 480 -14.93 -13.60 -2.22
C ALA A 480 -15.97 -13.51 -1.09
N MET A 481 -17.01 -14.36 -1.12
CA MET A 481 -18.00 -14.41 -0.04
C MET A 481 -17.38 -14.74 1.32
N ASP A 482 -16.43 -15.66 1.37
CA ASP A 482 -15.73 -16.04 2.61
C ASP A 482 -14.87 -14.88 3.16
N ILE A 483 -14.30 -14.03 2.30
CA ILE A 483 -13.54 -12.83 2.68
C ILE A 483 -14.48 -11.73 3.20
N ASP A 484 -15.61 -11.55 2.54
CA ASP A 484 -16.59 -10.51 2.87
C ASP A 484 -17.51 -10.90 4.04
N SER A 485 -17.46 -12.15 4.52
CA SER A 485 -18.32 -12.65 5.60
C SER A 485 -17.84 -12.15 6.97
N ASP A 486 -18.78 -11.67 7.78
CA ASP A 486 -18.57 -11.35 9.20
C ASP A 486 -18.71 -12.58 10.11
N GLU A 487 -19.29 -13.67 9.60
CA GLU A 487 -19.53 -14.92 10.33
C GLU A 487 -18.33 -15.87 10.23
N GLY A 488 -17.46 -15.78 11.23
CA GLY A 488 -16.33 -16.68 11.35
C GLY A 488 -15.24 -16.42 10.31
N ARG A 489 -14.05 -16.95 10.57
CA ARG A 489 -12.93 -16.87 9.60
C ARG A 489 -12.81 -18.23 8.89
N PRO A 490 -13.43 -18.40 7.72
CA PRO A 490 -13.49 -19.69 7.01
C PRO A 490 -12.11 -20.15 6.51
N PHE A 491 -11.16 -19.22 6.38
CA PHE A 491 -9.75 -19.49 6.12
C PHE A 491 -8.87 -18.33 6.63
N THR A 492 -7.55 -18.51 6.59
CA THR A 492 -6.56 -17.48 6.88
C THR A 492 -5.43 -17.56 5.85
N HIS A 493 -4.59 -16.54 5.78
CA HIS A 493 -3.39 -16.57 4.93
C HIS A 493 -2.14 -16.14 5.71
N ASP A 494 -0.97 -16.43 5.14
CA ASP A 494 0.33 -16.17 5.76
C ASP A 494 0.75 -14.69 5.82
N GLY A 495 -0.02 -13.81 5.19
CA GLY A 495 0.31 -12.37 5.10
C GLY A 495 1.43 -12.07 4.10
N ASP A 496 1.71 -12.96 3.15
CA ASP A 496 2.74 -12.74 2.13
C ASP A 496 2.48 -11.45 1.34
N PRO A 497 3.50 -10.56 1.20
CA PRO A 497 3.34 -9.27 0.53
C PRO A 497 2.94 -9.37 -0.94
N ALA A 498 3.47 -10.36 -1.66
CA ALA A 498 3.15 -10.51 -3.07
C ALA A 498 1.72 -11.03 -3.25
N LEU A 499 1.28 -12.00 -2.41
CA LEU A 499 -0.11 -12.45 -2.42
C LEU A 499 -1.07 -11.29 -2.15
N ARG A 500 -0.75 -10.46 -1.16
CA ARG A 500 -1.54 -9.27 -0.83
C ARG A 500 -1.68 -8.34 -2.02
N VAL A 501 -0.58 -7.99 -2.69
CA VAL A 501 -0.60 -7.11 -3.88
C VAL A 501 -1.44 -7.72 -5.00
N HIS A 502 -1.28 -9.00 -5.29
CA HIS A 502 -2.02 -9.68 -6.35
C HIS A 502 -3.53 -9.77 -6.06
N VAL A 503 -3.94 -9.93 -4.79
CA VAL A 503 -5.36 -9.92 -4.39
C VAL A 503 -5.94 -8.51 -4.49
N HIS A 504 -5.21 -7.48 -4.06
CA HIS A 504 -5.64 -6.08 -4.17
C HIS A 504 -5.77 -5.62 -5.63
N ASN A 505 -4.96 -6.16 -6.55
CA ASN A 505 -5.05 -5.88 -7.98
C ASN A 505 -6.21 -6.59 -8.68
N ALA A 506 -6.74 -7.64 -8.07
CA ALA A 506 -7.75 -8.49 -8.71
C ALA A 506 -9.10 -7.77 -8.86
N LYS A 507 -9.65 -7.83 -10.07
CA LYS A 507 -10.94 -7.24 -10.43
C LYS A 507 -11.98 -8.31 -10.71
N ARG A 508 -13.26 -8.00 -10.46
CA ARG A 508 -14.38 -8.87 -10.84
C ARG A 508 -14.44 -9.02 -12.35
N ARG A 509 -14.51 -10.27 -12.82
CA ARG A 509 -14.63 -10.60 -14.25
C ARG A 509 -15.90 -11.43 -14.47
N PRO A 510 -16.98 -10.77 -14.92
CA PRO A 510 -18.21 -11.47 -15.26
C PRO A 510 -17.97 -12.53 -16.35
N ASN A 511 -18.60 -13.68 -16.20
CA ASN A 511 -18.64 -14.74 -17.19
C ASN A 511 -19.99 -15.46 -17.13
N GLN A 512 -20.20 -16.48 -17.97
CA GLN A 512 -21.48 -17.20 -18.05
C GLN A 512 -21.88 -18.00 -16.80
N TRP A 513 -20.98 -18.14 -15.80
CA TRP A 513 -21.23 -18.86 -14.54
C TRP A 513 -21.28 -17.92 -13.32
N GLY A 514 -21.19 -16.60 -13.53
CA GLY A 514 -21.15 -15.60 -12.49
C GLY A 514 -19.98 -14.63 -12.68
N TYR A 515 -19.11 -14.48 -11.68
CA TYR A 515 -17.89 -13.68 -11.81
C TYR A 515 -16.67 -14.41 -11.27
N SER A 516 -15.56 -14.27 -11.95
CA SER A 516 -14.25 -14.73 -11.53
C SER A 516 -13.37 -13.53 -11.18
N LEU A 517 -12.08 -13.73 -11.04
CA LEU A 517 -11.09 -12.68 -10.85
C LEU A 517 -10.17 -12.57 -12.07
N GLY A 518 -9.61 -11.38 -12.26
CA GLY A 518 -8.65 -11.14 -13.33
C GLY A 518 -8.05 -9.73 -13.26
N LYS A 519 -7.17 -9.41 -14.19
CA LYS A 519 -6.55 -8.08 -14.32
C LYS A 519 -7.58 -7.02 -14.74
N VAL A 520 -7.29 -5.73 -14.51
CA VAL A 520 -8.10 -4.59 -14.99
C VAL A 520 -8.30 -4.66 -16.51
N ASN A 521 -7.23 -4.94 -17.25
CA ASN A 521 -7.24 -5.25 -18.68
C ASN A 521 -6.13 -6.25 -18.97
N ARG A 522 -6.13 -6.81 -20.19
CA ARG A 522 -5.18 -7.88 -20.57
C ARG A 522 -3.71 -7.43 -20.57
N ASP A 523 -3.46 -6.16 -20.82
CA ASP A 523 -2.12 -5.59 -20.96
C ASP A 523 -1.65 -4.87 -19.68
N SER A 524 -2.39 -5.04 -18.57
CA SER A 524 -2.07 -4.44 -17.29
C SER A 524 -0.84 -5.09 -16.66
N ASP A 525 0.12 -4.26 -16.24
CA ASP A 525 1.29 -4.68 -15.45
C ASP A 525 0.92 -5.09 -14.01
N ARG A 526 -0.37 -4.93 -13.61
CA ARG A 526 -0.88 -5.33 -12.30
C ARG A 526 -1.12 -6.82 -12.28
N LEU A 527 -0.19 -7.53 -11.66
CA LEU A 527 -0.22 -8.98 -11.55
C LEU A 527 -1.32 -9.45 -10.60
N VAL A 528 -1.97 -10.58 -10.93
CA VAL A 528 -3.03 -11.22 -10.13
C VAL A 528 -2.80 -12.72 -9.94
N ASP A 529 -1.72 -13.25 -10.45
CA ASP A 529 -1.44 -14.68 -10.60
C ASP A 529 -1.45 -15.43 -9.26
N LEU A 530 -0.94 -14.82 -8.16
CA LEU A 530 -1.03 -15.43 -6.83
C LEU A 530 -2.46 -15.48 -6.30
N ALA A 531 -3.33 -14.53 -6.67
CA ALA A 531 -4.75 -14.59 -6.33
C ALA A 531 -5.43 -15.73 -7.09
N VAL A 532 -5.08 -15.95 -8.36
CA VAL A 532 -5.50 -17.13 -9.15
C VAL A 532 -5.02 -18.41 -8.47
N CYS A 533 -3.75 -18.48 -8.08
CA CYS A 533 -3.19 -19.63 -7.37
C CYS A 533 -3.89 -19.90 -6.03
N MET A 534 -4.23 -18.87 -5.28
CA MET A 534 -4.97 -18.99 -4.01
C MET A 534 -6.33 -19.66 -4.24
N VAL A 535 -7.10 -19.18 -5.21
CA VAL A 535 -8.40 -19.76 -5.57
C VAL A 535 -8.24 -21.20 -6.05
N GLY A 536 -7.24 -21.47 -6.90
CA GLY A 536 -6.92 -22.81 -7.39
C GLY A 536 -6.52 -23.78 -6.27
N ALA A 537 -5.71 -23.35 -5.30
CA ALA A 537 -5.32 -24.17 -4.15
C ALA A 537 -6.51 -24.47 -3.23
N ARG A 538 -7.40 -23.50 -3.00
CA ARG A 538 -8.67 -23.71 -2.25
C ARG A 538 -9.62 -24.65 -3.00
N LEU A 539 -9.71 -24.53 -4.32
CA LEU A 539 -10.46 -25.46 -5.15
C LEU A 539 -9.93 -26.89 -5.00
N GLY A 540 -8.60 -27.07 -5.08
CA GLY A 540 -7.96 -28.37 -4.87
C GLY A 540 -8.23 -28.96 -3.50
N ALA A 541 -8.18 -28.14 -2.44
CA ALA A 541 -8.52 -28.57 -1.08
C ALA A 541 -9.98 -29.05 -1.00
N LYS A 542 -10.93 -28.31 -1.59
CA LYS A 542 -12.33 -28.73 -1.67
C LYS A 542 -12.50 -30.06 -2.43
N VAL A 543 -11.87 -30.20 -3.59
CA VAL A 543 -11.91 -31.44 -4.40
C VAL A 543 -11.43 -32.66 -3.60
N VAL A 544 -10.36 -32.50 -2.85
CA VAL A 544 -9.82 -33.58 -1.99
C VAL A 544 -10.80 -33.95 -0.87
N LEU A 545 -11.35 -32.95 -0.17
CA LEU A 545 -12.28 -33.16 0.93
C LEU A 545 -13.60 -33.79 0.44
N ASP A 546 -14.15 -33.30 -0.66
CA ASP A 546 -15.38 -33.84 -1.26
C ASP A 546 -15.18 -35.28 -1.79
N SER A 547 -13.98 -35.66 -2.17
CA SER A 547 -13.69 -37.03 -2.64
C SER A 547 -13.83 -38.10 -1.57
N GLY A 548 -13.83 -37.71 -0.30
CA GLY A 548 -13.81 -38.63 0.85
C GLY A 548 -12.53 -39.47 1.02
N ARG A 549 -11.56 -39.34 0.10
CA ARG A 549 -10.28 -40.10 0.13
C ARG A 549 -9.35 -39.66 1.25
N VAL A 550 -9.51 -38.44 1.74
CA VAL A 550 -8.72 -37.84 2.81
C VAL A 550 -9.66 -37.21 3.83
N ARG A 551 -9.59 -37.64 5.09
CA ARG A 551 -10.32 -36.97 6.19
C ARG A 551 -9.55 -35.75 6.63
N ALA A 552 -10.22 -34.63 6.91
CA ALA A 552 -9.65 -33.52 7.62
C ALA A 552 -9.26 -34.00 9.03
N SER A 553 -7.99 -34.29 9.26
CA SER A 553 -7.50 -34.62 10.59
C SER A 553 -7.41 -33.32 11.38
N GLY A 554 -8.13 -33.21 12.51
CA GLY A 554 -7.94 -32.12 13.48
C GLY A 554 -6.47 -31.99 13.91
N PRO A 555 -6.08 -30.87 14.54
CA PRO A 555 -4.69 -30.60 14.90
C PRO A 555 -4.08 -31.77 15.64
N ALA A 556 -2.89 -32.19 15.22
CA ALA A 556 -2.17 -33.34 15.79
C ALA A 556 -2.01 -33.12 17.30
N ARG A 557 -2.66 -33.95 18.12
CA ARG A 557 -2.38 -34.00 19.57
C ARG A 557 -0.89 -34.26 19.74
N ARG A 558 -0.15 -33.26 20.22
CA ARG A 558 1.23 -33.43 20.68
C ARG A 558 1.27 -34.63 21.66
N ARG A 559 1.83 -35.76 21.23
CA ARG A 559 2.22 -36.84 22.15
C ARG A 559 3.25 -36.23 23.10
N ARG A 560 2.83 -35.95 24.33
CA ARG A 560 3.76 -35.75 25.44
C ARG A 560 4.60 -37.02 25.52
N ARG A 561 5.89 -36.95 25.18
CA ARG A 561 6.86 -37.93 25.59
C ARG A 561 6.90 -37.90 27.11
N GLY A 562 6.30 -38.92 27.74
CA GLY A 562 6.46 -39.16 29.17
C GLY A 562 7.93 -39.43 29.44
N GLY A 563 8.57 -38.50 30.15
CA GLY A 563 9.86 -38.79 30.76
C GLY A 563 9.64 -39.79 31.88
N VAL A 564 10.22 -40.95 31.74
CA VAL A 564 10.40 -41.91 32.84
C VAL A 564 11.53 -41.33 33.68
N LEU A 565 11.22 -40.94 34.93
CA LEU A 565 12.20 -40.71 35.98
C LEU A 565 12.62 -42.09 36.48
N ALA A 566 13.87 -42.40 36.42
CA ALA A 566 14.59 -43.36 37.27
C ALA A 566 15.75 -42.62 37.95
#